data_610d8fd40878eb92c76ffa5e123d04d4
#
_entry.id   610d8fd40878eb92c76ffa5e123d04d4
#
_cell.length_a   1.000
_cell.length_b   1.000
_cell.length_c   1.000
_cell.angle_alpha   90.00
_cell.angle_beta   90.00
_cell.angle_gamma   90.00
#
_symmetry.space_group_name_H-M   'P 1'
#
loop_
_entity.id
_entity.type
_entity.pdbx_description
1 polymer ?
#
loop_
_entity_poly.entity_id
_entity_poly.type
_entity_poly.pdbx_seq_one_letter_code
_entity_poly.pdbx_strand_id
1 'polypeptide(L)'
;YCLKDEFKDDANKVYFETLDLFITFFNKTSYDYNITKDDFNKSINQIKKFLNAALKGHIDYIDPAQTELNQLLKIILKQKANFDRINIYFLINGNSNHDLEKIAIKGFDDLDIFVHVWDIPRFYKLSESSSNREPIEIDFKELISNNQHGIQCLKMPNINELYECYLAILPGEVLSKLYKEYSNELLESNVRAFLGQTGKFNKGIRDTIREKPQMFLPYNNGITATAENVETMLIDNQLYLTKLLDFQIVNGGQTTASLFHTQKKFKEADLSNVFVQMKLTVIKDVEQKNIEVPNIARYANSQNK
;
A
#
# COMPACT_ATOMS: atom_id res chain seq x y z
N TYR A 1 0.28 -19.31 -0.13
CA TYR A 1 0.38 -18.14 0.76
C TYR A 1 1.78 -17.55 0.74
N CYS A 2 1.90 -16.29 1.14
CA CYS A 2 3.17 -15.61 1.34
C CYS A 2 3.12 -14.81 2.64
N LEU A 3 4.23 -14.79 3.38
CA LEU A 3 4.42 -13.95 4.56
C LEU A 3 5.31 -12.77 4.16
N LYS A 4 4.90 -11.56 4.52
CA LYS A 4 5.59 -10.31 4.17
C LYS A 4 5.79 -9.42 5.38
N ASP A 5 6.59 -8.39 5.19
CA ASP A 5 6.87 -7.38 6.21
C ASP A 5 7.46 -8.02 7.47
N GLU A 6 8.62 -8.72 7.24
CA GLU A 6 9.38 -9.37 8.31
C GLU A 6 9.96 -8.33 9.26
N PHE A 7 9.79 -8.55 10.56
CA PHE A 7 10.48 -7.81 11.59
C PHE A 7 11.04 -8.74 12.68
N LYS A 8 11.99 -8.24 13.44
CA LYS A 8 12.60 -8.98 14.56
C LYS A 8 12.40 -8.20 15.85
N ASP A 9 12.04 -8.90 16.90
CA ASP A 9 12.01 -8.32 18.25
C ASP A 9 13.42 -8.19 18.86
N ASP A 10 13.50 -7.65 20.07
CA ASP A 10 14.76 -7.48 20.80
C ASP A 10 15.47 -8.83 21.10
N ALA A 11 14.74 -9.94 21.06
CA ALA A 11 15.26 -11.30 21.22
C ALA A 11 15.63 -11.96 19.88
N ASN A 12 15.67 -11.21 18.76
CA ASN A 12 15.94 -11.69 17.41
C ASN A 12 14.91 -12.69 16.85
N LYS A 13 13.71 -12.76 17.44
CA LYS A 13 12.64 -13.63 16.96
C LYS A 13 11.92 -12.97 15.78
N VAL A 14 11.73 -13.76 14.72
CA VAL A 14 11.13 -13.31 13.45
C VAL A 14 9.61 -13.34 13.54
N TYR A 15 9.00 -12.26 13.09
CA TYR A 15 7.56 -12.05 12.95
C TYR A 15 7.23 -11.48 11.58
N PHE A 16 5.95 -11.57 11.20
CA PHE A 16 5.44 -11.03 9.93
C PHE A 16 4.18 -10.22 10.21
N GLU A 17 4.07 -9.03 9.59
CA GLU A 17 2.93 -8.13 9.75
C GLU A 17 1.85 -8.37 8.69
N THR A 18 2.22 -8.94 7.53
CA THR A 18 1.31 -9.18 6.42
C THR A 18 1.28 -10.64 6.01
N LEU A 19 0.07 -11.17 5.80
CA LEU A 19 -0.19 -12.49 5.23
C LEU A 19 -0.94 -12.34 3.90
N ASP A 20 -0.34 -12.82 2.81
CA ASP A 20 -0.99 -12.94 1.52
C ASP A 20 -1.54 -14.35 1.31
N LEU A 21 -2.82 -14.46 0.99
CA LEU A 21 -3.52 -15.70 0.65
C LEU A 21 -3.96 -15.65 -0.82
N PHE A 22 -3.77 -16.76 -1.52
CA PHE A 22 -4.19 -16.89 -2.92
C PHE A 22 -5.30 -17.94 -3.02
N ILE A 23 -6.40 -17.58 -3.67
CA ILE A 23 -7.56 -18.43 -3.86
C ILE A 23 -7.98 -18.33 -5.31
N THR A 24 -8.32 -19.47 -5.89
CA THR A 24 -8.73 -19.55 -7.29
C THR A 24 -10.20 -19.93 -7.40
N PHE A 25 -10.91 -19.25 -8.28
CA PHE A 25 -12.22 -19.66 -8.77
C PHE A 25 -12.09 -20.03 -10.25
N PHE A 26 -12.29 -21.29 -10.57
CA PHE A 26 -12.16 -21.80 -11.92
C PHE A 26 -13.49 -22.22 -12.49
N ASN A 27 -13.98 -21.52 -13.52
CA ASN A 27 -15.13 -21.92 -14.30
C ASN A 27 -14.67 -22.77 -15.51
N LYS A 28 -15.23 -23.96 -15.66
CA LYS A 28 -14.85 -24.92 -16.71
C LYS A 28 -15.54 -24.63 -18.06
N THR A 29 -16.53 -23.76 -18.10
CA THR A 29 -17.46 -23.66 -19.24
C THR A 29 -17.09 -22.56 -20.23
N SER A 30 -16.46 -21.44 -19.82
CA SER A 30 -16.12 -20.35 -20.73
C SER A 30 -15.07 -19.40 -20.13
N TYR A 31 -14.22 -18.82 -20.99
CA TYR A 31 -13.32 -17.73 -20.63
C TYR A 31 -14.03 -16.36 -20.55
N ASP A 32 -15.22 -16.23 -21.17
CA ASP A 32 -16.07 -15.04 -21.09
C ASP A 32 -17.07 -15.09 -19.94
N TYR A 33 -16.82 -15.96 -18.97
CA TYR A 33 -17.68 -16.08 -17.80
C TYR A 33 -17.56 -14.83 -16.93
N ASN A 34 -18.72 -14.25 -16.58
CA ASN A 34 -18.80 -13.22 -15.54
C ASN A 34 -19.19 -13.91 -14.22
N ILE A 35 -18.36 -13.74 -13.19
CA ILE A 35 -18.66 -14.30 -11.89
C ILE A 35 -19.97 -13.72 -11.35
N THR A 36 -20.88 -14.59 -10.92
CA THR A 36 -22.12 -14.13 -10.31
C THR A 36 -21.85 -13.59 -8.90
N LYS A 37 -22.70 -12.68 -8.43
CA LYS A 37 -22.63 -12.17 -7.06
C LYS A 37 -22.75 -13.29 -6.02
N ASP A 38 -23.53 -14.32 -6.30
CA ASP A 38 -23.73 -15.45 -5.41
C ASP A 38 -22.48 -16.33 -5.33
N ASP A 39 -21.83 -16.65 -6.45
CA ASP A 39 -20.57 -17.41 -6.47
C ASP A 39 -19.45 -16.67 -5.78
N PHE A 40 -19.34 -15.35 -6.04
CA PHE A 40 -18.40 -14.49 -5.37
C PHE A 40 -18.62 -14.49 -3.85
N ASN A 41 -19.84 -14.18 -3.40
CA ASN A 41 -20.17 -14.16 -1.97
C ASN A 41 -19.97 -15.53 -1.30
N LYS A 42 -20.29 -16.63 -1.99
CA LYS A 42 -20.06 -17.98 -1.48
C LYS A 42 -18.57 -18.23 -1.24
N SER A 43 -17.72 -17.85 -2.19
CA SER A 43 -16.28 -17.99 -2.08
C SER A 43 -15.72 -17.13 -0.93
N ILE A 44 -16.13 -15.86 -0.85
CA ILE A 44 -15.71 -14.96 0.25
C ILE A 44 -16.16 -15.49 1.62
N ASN A 45 -17.37 -16.04 1.72
CA ASN A 45 -17.85 -16.62 2.96
C ASN A 45 -17.08 -17.88 3.38
N GLN A 46 -16.61 -18.69 2.43
CA GLN A 46 -15.71 -19.83 2.72
C GLN A 46 -14.38 -19.34 3.30
N ILE A 47 -13.79 -18.29 2.71
CA ILE A 47 -12.57 -17.67 3.20
C ILE A 47 -12.75 -17.09 4.61
N LYS A 48 -13.84 -16.35 4.83
CA LYS A 48 -14.18 -15.82 6.16
C LYS A 48 -14.28 -16.93 7.21
N LYS A 49 -14.91 -18.04 6.88
CA LYS A 49 -15.01 -19.20 7.78
C LYS A 49 -13.65 -19.79 8.08
N PHE A 50 -12.81 -19.99 7.05
CA PHE A 50 -11.45 -20.48 7.22
C PHE A 50 -10.61 -19.57 8.12
N LEU A 51 -10.55 -18.26 7.81
CA LEU A 51 -9.80 -17.29 8.60
C LEU A 51 -10.31 -17.19 10.04
N ASN A 52 -11.62 -17.19 10.24
CA ASN A 52 -12.20 -17.18 11.58
C ASN A 52 -11.81 -18.42 12.39
N ALA A 53 -11.81 -19.59 11.78
CA ALA A 53 -11.35 -20.83 12.42
C ALA A 53 -9.85 -20.78 12.73
N ALA A 54 -9.03 -20.35 11.76
CA ALA A 54 -7.57 -20.23 11.91
C ALA A 54 -7.18 -19.26 13.03
N LEU A 55 -7.75 -18.05 13.03
CA LEU A 55 -7.46 -17.00 14.01
C LEU A 55 -7.93 -17.38 15.43
N LYS A 56 -9.03 -18.13 15.56
CA LYS A 56 -9.54 -18.63 16.85
C LYS A 56 -8.87 -19.92 17.32
N GLY A 57 -8.06 -20.55 16.49
CA GLY A 57 -7.34 -21.78 16.83
C GLY A 57 -8.21 -23.05 16.77
N HIS A 58 -9.34 -23.01 16.04
CA HIS A 58 -10.18 -24.19 15.78
C HIS A 58 -9.56 -25.04 14.67
N ILE A 59 -8.52 -25.81 15.01
CA ILE A 59 -7.71 -26.60 14.06
C ILE A 59 -8.28 -28.01 13.83
N ASP A 60 -9.21 -28.45 14.67
CA ASP A 60 -9.70 -29.84 14.72
C ASP A 60 -10.52 -30.30 13.51
N TYR A 61 -10.77 -29.41 12.55
CA TYR A 61 -11.64 -29.69 11.39
C TYR A 61 -10.87 -29.97 10.11
N ILE A 62 -9.54 -30.07 10.13
CA ILE A 62 -8.75 -30.24 8.92
C ILE A 62 -8.19 -31.63 8.86
N ASP A 63 -8.42 -32.30 7.70
CA ASP A 63 -7.87 -33.60 7.40
C ASP A 63 -6.35 -33.62 7.68
N PRO A 64 -5.86 -34.54 8.55
CA PRO A 64 -4.43 -34.68 8.81
C PRO A 64 -3.59 -34.91 7.56
N ALA A 65 -4.16 -35.40 6.47
CA ALA A 65 -3.50 -35.59 5.17
C ALA A 65 -3.16 -34.24 4.48
N GLN A 66 -3.82 -33.13 4.84
CA GLN A 66 -3.57 -31.80 4.26
C GLN A 66 -2.43 -31.08 5.01
N THR A 67 -1.22 -31.55 4.81
CA THR A 67 -0.02 -31.08 5.55
C THR A 67 0.26 -29.59 5.36
N GLU A 68 0.12 -29.06 4.14
CA GLU A 68 0.38 -27.64 3.83
C GLU A 68 -0.65 -26.72 4.48
N LEU A 69 -1.92 -27.09 4.44
CA LEU A 69 -2.99 -26.33 5.08
C LEU A 69 -2.83 -26.33 6.61
N ASN A 70 -2.43 -27.45 7.19
CA ASN A 70 -2.11 -27.57 8.61
C ASN A 70 -0.91 -26.70 9.02
N GLN A 71 0.11 -26.59 8.15
CA GLN A 71 1.24 -25.69 8.37
C GLN A 71 0.80 -24.23 8.36
N LEU A 72 -0.01 -23.83 7.36
CA LEU A 72 -0.56 -22.47 7.26
C LEU A 72 -1.36 -22.10 8.51
N LEU A 73 -2.21 -22.99 9.00
CA LEU A 73 -3.00 -22.75 10.23
C LEU A 73 -2.12 -22.56 11.45
N LYS A 74 -1.07 -23.38 11.62
CA LYS A 74 -0.11 -23.21 12.71
C LYS A 74 0.62 -21.86 12.63
N ILE A 75 0.96 -21.42 11.40
CA ILE A 75 1.59 -20.11 11.17
C ILE A 75 0.61 -18.99 11.56
N ILE A 76 -0.63 -19.03 11.07
CA ILE A 76 -1.64 -18.03 11.39
C ILE A 76 -1.86 -17.97 12.90
N LEU A 77 -2.05 -19.10 13.56
CA LEU A 77 -2.26 -19.15 15.00
C LEU A 77 -1.09 -18.58 15.80
N LYS A 78 0.15 -18.92 15.38
CA LYS A 78 1.38 -18.44 16.04
C LYS A 78 1.62 -16.94 15.84
N GLN A 79 1.25 -16.41 14.68
CA GLN A 79 1.56 -15.04 14.27
C GLN A 79 0.37 -14.07 14.39
N LYS A 80 -0.83 -14.55 14.72
CA LYS A 80 -2.08 -13.77 14.67
C LYS A 80 -2.06 -12.43 15.41
N ALA A 81 -1.27 -12.33 16.49
CA ALA A 81 -1.12 -11.09 17.25
C ALA A 81 -0.20 -10.06 16.57
N ASN A 82 0.56 -10.50 15.54
CA ASN A 82 1.53 -9.67 14.83
C ASN A 82 1.02 -9.26 13.45
N PHE A 83 -0.03 -9.92 12.94
CA PHE A 83 -0.62 -9.52 11.66
C PHE A 83 -1.39 -8.22 11.82
N ASP A 84 -1.00 -7.25 11.03
CA ASP A 84 -1.71 -6.00 10.81
C ASP A 84 -2.63 -6.08 9.60
N ARG A 85 -2.26 -6.92 8.62
CA ARG A 85 -2.96 -7.06 7.36
C ARG A 85 -3.01 -8.52 6.87
N ILE A 86 -4.16 -8.89 6.27
CA ILE A 86 -4.29 -10.09 5.46
C ILE A 86 -4.82 -9.66 4.09
N ASN A 87 -4.07 -9.95 3.03
CA ASN A 87 -4.54 -9.77 1.66
C ASN A 87 -4.99 -11.12 1.11
N ILE A 88 -6.17 -11.14 0.51
CA ILE A 88 -6.75 -12.30 -0.16
C ILE A 88 -6.78 -11.98 -1.65
N TYR A 89 -5.92 -12.64 -2.42
CA TYR A 89 -5.92 -12.52 -3.88
C TYR A 89 -6.88 -13.56 -4.45
N PHE A 90 -8.04 -13.09 -4.89
CA PHE A 90 -9.09 -13.91 -5.47
C PHE A 90 -8.94 -13.94 -6.99
N LEU A 91 -8.41 -15.04 -7.52
CA LEU A 91 -8.05 -15.22 -8.93
C LEU A 91 -9.18 -15.88 -9.68
N ILE A 92 -9.64 -15.28 -10.78
CA ILE A 92 -10.78 -15.73 -11.58
C ILE A 92 -10.34 -15.95 -13.03
N ASN A 93 -10.66 -17.10 -13.62
CA ASN A 93 -10.45 -17.36 -15.04
C ASN A 93 -11.60 -16.81 -15.93
N GLY A 94 -12.10 -15.65 -15.63
CA GLY A 94 -13.18 -14.96 -16.33
C GLY A 94 -13.17 -13.48 -16.02
N ASN A 95 -14.33 -12.83 -16.05
CA ASN A 95 -14.51 -11.41 -15.79
C ASN A 95 -15.20 -11.19 -14.44
N SER A 96 -14.94 -10.04 -13.82
CA SER A 96 -15.56 -9.62 -12.57
C SER A 96 -15.91 -8.13 -12.60
N ASN A 97 -17.08 -7.81 -12.02
CA ASN A 97 -17.44 -6.42 -11.70
C ASN A 97 -17.06 -6.04 -10.25
N HIS A 98 -16.41 -6.98 -9.54
CA HIS A 98 -15.90 -6.74 -8.19
C HIS A 98 -14.44 -6.29 -8.29
N ASP A 99 -14.06 -5.43 -7.36
CA ASP A 99 -12.71 -4.89 -7.25
C ASP A 99 -12.14 -5.18 -5.86
N LEU A 100 -11.57 -4.19 -5.20
CA LEU A 100 -11.08 -4.30 -3.84
C LEU A 100 -12.25 -4.28 -2.84
N GLU A 101 -12.33 -5.29 -1.98
CA GLU A 101 -13.30 -5.34 -0.89
C GLU A 101 -12.60 -5.48 0.46
N LYS A 102 -13.03 -4.70 1.46
CA LYS A 102 -12.61 -4.88 2.85
C LYS A 102 -13.60 -5.81 3.56
N ILE A 103 -13.08 -6.85 4.22
CA ILE A 103 -13.89 -7.75 5.02
C ILE A 103 -13.50 -7.67 6.51
N ALA A 104 -14.43 -7.99 7.40
CA ALA A 104 -14.17 -8.02 8.84
C ALA A 104 -14.44 -9.41 9.42
N ILE A 105 -13.68 -9.77 10.45
CA ILE A 105 -13.85 -10.98 11.25
C ILE A 105 -14.08 -10.55 12.69
N LYS A 106 -15.23 -10.94 13.27
CA LYS A 106 -15.62 -10.58 14.64
C LYS A 106 -14.57 -10.99 15.67
N GLY A 107 -14.11 -10.02 16.45
CA GLY A 107 -13.08 -10.20 17.48
C GLY A 107 -11.64 -9.97 17.00
N PHE A 108 -11.49 -9.49 15.74
CA PHE A 108 -10.22 -9.08 15.15
C PHE A 108 -10.40 -7.74 14.43
N ASP A 109 -10.91 -6.76 15.16
CA ASP A 109 -11.33 -5.46 14.60
C ASP A 109 -10.13 -4.58 14.18
N ASP A 110 -8.96 -4.82 14.77
CA ASP A 110 -7.71 -4.14 14.42
C ASP A 110 -6.97 -4.77 13.23
N LEU A 111 -7.45 -5.93 12.74
CA LEU A 111 -6.85 -6.64 11.61
C LEU A 111 -7.50 -6.20 10.29
N ASP A 112 -6.71 -5.55 9.44
CA ASP A 112 -7.17 -5.16 8.11
C ASP A 112 -7.16 -6.35 7.15
N ILE A 113 -8.33 -6.73 6.61
CA ILE A 113 -8.46 -7.86 5.68
C ILE A 113 -9.04 -7.35 4.37
N PHE A 114 -8.25 -7.42 3.30
CA PHE A 114 -8.63 -6.99 1.96
C PHE A 114 -8.76 -8.17 1.01
N VAL A 115 -9.77 -8.11 0.14
CA VAL A 115 -9.96 -9.04 -0.98
C VAL A 115 -9.65 -8.29 -2.26
N HIS A 116 -8.58 -8.69 -2.92
CA HIS A 116 -8.16 -8.18 -4.23
C HIS A 116 -8.69 -9.14 -5.30
N VAL A 117 -9.56 -8.65 -6.17
CA VAL A 117 -10.13 -9.49 -7.24
C VAL A 117 -9.25 -9.37 -8.48
N TRP A 118 -8.78 -10.51 -8.98
CA TRP A 118 -7.91 -10.63 -10.15
C TRP A 118 -8.60 -11.47 -11.22
N ASP A 119 -9.13 -10.80 -12.22
CA ASP A 119 -9.78 -11.39 -13.38
C ASP A 119 -8.86 -11.34 -14.62
N ILE A 120 -9.29 -11.93 -15.73
CA ILE A 120 -8.52 -11.96 -16.98
C ILE A 120 -8.19 -10.55 -17.50
N PRO A 121 -9.13 -9.59 -17.57
CA PRO A 121 -8.82 -8.22 -17.98
C PRO A 121 -7.74 -7.55 -17.12
N ARG A 122 -7.76 -7.80 -15.80
CA ARG A 122 -6.78 -7.24 -14.87
C ARG A 122 -5.39 -7.82 -15.07
N PHE A 123 -5.31 -9.15 -15.26
CA PHE A 123 -4.04 -9.80 -15.63
C PHE A 123 -3.49 -9.29 -16.95
N TYR A 124 -4.38 -9.06 -17.94
CA TYR A 124 -3.98 -8.52 -19.23
C TYR A 124 -3.40 -7.09 -19.09
N LYS A 125 -4.10 -6.21 -18.35
CA LYS A 125 -3.58 -4.86 -18.05
C LYS A 125 -2.22 -4.90 -17.35
N LEU A 126 -2.05 -5.82 -16.39
CA LEU A 126 -0.78 -6.00 -15.70
C LEU A 126 0.33 -6.44 -16.67
N SER A 127 0.04 -7.35 -17.60
CA SER A 127 1.03 -7.83 -18.57
C SER A 127 1.45 -6.76 -19.58
N GLU A 128 0.57 -5.80 -19.88
CA GLU A 128 0.86 -4.66 -20.75
C GLU A 128 1.51 -3.49 -19.98
N SER A 129 1.34 -3.44 -18.66
CA SER A 129 1.97 -2.41 -17.84
C SER A 129 3.47 -2.65 -17.72
N SER A 130 4.27 -1.63 -17.99
CA SER A 130 5.71 -1.67 -17.83
C SER A 130 6.18 -1.80 -16.37
N SER A 131 5.30 -1.58 -15.41
CA SER A 131 5.61 -1.49 -13.98
C SER A 131 5.37 -2.79 -13.20
N ASN A 132 4.84 -3.85 -13.80
CA ASN A 132 4.44 -5.11 -13.13
C ASN A 132 3.53 -4.90 -11.89
N ARG A 133 2.80 -3.78 -11.84
CA ARG A 133 1.82 -3.45 -10.81
C ARG A 133 0.65 -2.66 -11.39
N GLU A 134 -0.48 -2.65 -10.71
CA GLU A 134 -1.58 -1.77 -11.07
C GLU A 134 -1.23 -0.29 -10.83
N PRO A 135 -1.61 0.61 -11.75
CA PRO A 135 -1.44 2.04 -11.54
C PRO A 135 -2.24 2.50 -10.32
N ILE A 136 -1.58 3.18 -9.39
CA ILE A 136 -2.25 3.78 -8.23
C ILE A 136 -2.78 5.15 -8.63
N GLU A 137 -4.09 5.31 -8.56
CA GLU A 137 -4.77 6.59 -8.74
C GLU A 137 -5.04 7.24 -7.37
N ILE A 138 -4.69 8.51 -7.23
CA ILE A 138 -4.92 9.28 -6.00
C ILE A 138 -5.79 10.49 -6.33
N ASP A 139 -6.94 10.62 -5.67
CA ASP A 139 -7.75 11.83 -5.63
C ASP A 139 -7.59 12.52 -4.27
N PHE A 140 -6.86 13.64 -4.27
CA PHE A 140 -6.62 14.39 -3.03
C PHE A 140 -7.86 15.08 -2.48
N LYS A 141 -8.89 15.33 -3.30
CA LYS A 141 -10.15 15.91 -2.83
C LYS A 141 -10.96 14.92 -2.00
N GLU A 142 -10.86 13.63 -2.32
CA GLU A 142 -11.51 12.56 -1.56
C GLU A 142 -10.73 12.22 -0.27
N LEU A 143 -9.41 12.26 -0.33
CA LEU A 143 -8.55 11.91 0.81
C LEU A 143 -8.58 12.95 1.94
N ILE A 144 -8.80 14.24 1.61
CA ILE A 144 -8.75 15.34 2.57
C ILE A 144 -10.16 15.83 2.87
N SER A 145 -10.72 15.36 3.97
CA SER A 145 -12.14 15.52 4.36
C SER A 145 -12.66 16.98 4.44
N ASN A 146 -11.78 17.99 4.51
CA ASN A 146 -12.15 19.41 4.65
C ASN A 146 -11.51 20.31 3.58
N ASN A 147 -10.89 19.75 2.55
CA ASN A 147 -10.19 20.50 1.52
C ASN A 147 -10.63 20.08 0.12
N GLN A 148 -11.57 20.86 -0.47
CA GLN A 148 -12.05 20.61 -1.83
C GLN A 148 -11.05 20.98 -2.92
N HIS A 149 -9.87 21.53 -2.56
CA HIS A 149 -8.92 22.09 -3.51
C HIS A 149 -7.76 21.13 -3.86
N GLY A 150 -7.49 20.16 -2.99
CA GLY A 150 -6.32 19.27 -3.13
C GLY A 150 -5.10 19.77 -2.35
N ILE A 151 -3.89 19.42 -2.81
CA ILE A 151 -2.62 19.77 -2.15
C ILE A 151 -1.98 20.95 -2.84
N GLN A 152 -1.77 22.05 -2.12
CA GLN A 152 -1.04 23.23 -2.65
C GLN A 152 0.37 22.82 -3.07
N CYS A 153 0.81 23.31 -4.23
CA CYS A 153 2.11 22.99 -4.77
C CYS A 153 2.77 24.16 -5.52
N LEU A 154 4.08 24.05 -5.68
CA LEU A 154 4.88 24.88 -6.57
C LEU A 154 5.32 24.04 -7.76
N LYS A 155 4.95 24.46 -8.96
CA LYS A 155 5.45 23.85 -10.19
C LYS A 155 6.80 24.45 -10.56
N MET A 156 7.79 23.61 -10.83
CA MET A 156 9.07 24.03 -11.38
C MET A 156 8.85 24.60 -12.79
N PRO A 157 9.55 25.68 -13.19
CA PRO A 157 9.54 26.14 -14.58
C PRO A 157 9.94 25.01 -15.53
N ASN A 158 9.22 24.86 -16.64
CA ASN A 158 9.53 23.83 -17.64
C ASN A 158 10.89 24.17 -18.29
N ILE A 159 11.89 23.32 -18.02
CA ILE A 159 13.23 23.42 -18.61
C ILE A 159 13.33 22.54 -19.86
N ASN A 160 12.56 21.46 -19.89
CA ASN A 160 12.47 20.52 -21.00
C ASN A 160 11.07 19.87 -21.05
N GLU A 161 10.81 19.08 -22.10
CA GLU A 161 9.54 18.38 -22.29
C GLU A 161 9.53 16.98 -21.67
N LEU A 162 10.62 16.52 -21.07
CA LEU A 162 10.77 15.15 -20.56
C LEU A 162 9.93 14.91 -19.31
N TYR A 163 9.87 15.89 -18.41
CA TYR A 163 9.16 15.76 -17.15
C TYR A 163 8.63 17.09 -16.62
N GLU A 164 7.65 16.99 -15.75
CA GLU A 164 7.21 18.11 -14.88
C GLU A 164 7.61 17.82 -13.43
N CYS A 165 7.99 18.82 -12.68
CA CYS A 165 8.34 18.67 -11.27
C CYS A 165 7.54 19.62 -10.38
N TYR A 166 7.06 19.07 -9.25
CA TYR A 166 6.27 19.80 -8.28
C TYR A 166 6.87 19.62 -6.88
N LEU A 167 6.83 20.70 -6.09
CA LEU A 167 7.11 20.68 -4.67
C LEU A 167 5.80 20.90 -3.92
N ALA A 168 5.49 20.04 -2.97
CA ALA A 168 4.28 20.12 -2.17
C ALA A 168 4.56 19.74 -0.71
N ILE A 169 3.65 20.11 0.19
CA ILE A 169 3.66 19.71 1.58
C ILE A 169 2.43 18.88 1.83
N LEU A 170 2.62 17.61 2.14
CA LEU A 170 1.55 16.65 2.42
C LEU A 170 1.24 16.59 3.92
N PRO A 171 -0.03 16.61 4.34
CA PRO A 171 -0.40 16.21 5.69
C PRO A 171 0.03 14.76 5.96
N GLY A 172 0.58 14.49 7.15
CA GLY A 172 0.99 13.15 7.56
C GLY A 172 -0.15 12.13 7.54
N GLU A 173 -1.38 12.60 7.84
CA GLU A 173 -2.58 11.77 7.75
C GLU A 173 -2.86 11.25 6.34
N VAL A 174 -2.58 12.05 5.30
CA VAL A 174 -2.76 11.64 3.90
C VAL A 174 -1.81 10.50 3.57
N LEU A 175 -0.53 10.63 3.93
CA LEU A 175 0.46 9.56 3.72
C LEU A 175 0.13 8.29 4.52
N SER A 176 -0.34 8.44 5.76
CA SER A 176 -0.79 7.32 6.58
C SER A 176 -1.98 6.60 5.95
N LYS A 177 -2.98 7.33 5.42
CA LYS A 177 -4.13 6.75 4.70
C LYS A 177 -3.69 6.03 3.44
N LEU A 178 -2.82 6.64 2.62
CA LEU A 178 -2.29 6.01 1.41
C LEU A 178 -1.53 4.72 1.72
N TYR A 179 -0.68 4.73 2.75
CA TYR A 179 0.04 3.52 3.16
C TYR A 179 -0.92 2.45 3.72
N LYS A 180 -1.96 2.86 4.43
CA LYS A 180 -3.00 1.95 4.90
C LYS A 180 -3.71 1.24 3.73
N GLU A 181 -3.97 1.95 2.66
CA GLU A 181 -4.70 1.43 1.49
C GLU A 181 -3.80 0.57 0.59
N TYR A 182 -2.67 1.11 0.18
CA TYR A 182 -1.80 0.50 -0.84
C TYR A 182 -0.59 -0.25 -0.26
N SER A 183 -0.24 -0.02 1.02
CA SER A 183 0.89 -0.68 1.68
C SER A 183 2.18 -0.59 0.84
N ASN A 184 2.84 -1.73 0.65
CA ASN A 184 4.08 -1.80 -0.12
C ASN A 184 3.90 -1.55 -1.63
N GLU A 185 2.68 -1.61 -2.16
CA GLU A 185 2.43 -1.28 -3.58
C GLU A 185 2.65 0.20 -3.88
N LEU A 186 2.49 1.06 -2.86
CA LEU A 186 2.80 2.49 -2.92
C LEU A 186 4.29 2.77 -3.17
N LEU A 187 5.15 1.79 -2.86
CA LEU A 187 6.60 1.95 -2.86
C LEU A 187 7.22 1.34 -4.13
N GLU A 188 8.21 2.01 -4.68
CA GLU A 188 9.03 1.47 -5.76
C GLU A 188 9.77 0.19 -5.30
N SER A 189 10.08 -0.71 -6.24
CA SER A 189 10.63 -2.05 -5.97
C SER A 189 11.90 -2.04 -5.11
N ASN A 190 12.82 -1.10 -5.35
CA ASN A 190 14.06 -0.99 -4.57
C ASN A 190 13.81 -0.49 -3.14
N VAL A 191 12.82 0.41 -2.98
CA VAL A 191 12.40 0.91 -1.65
C VAL A 191 11.74 -0.22 -0.85
N ARG A 192 10.91 -1.04 -1.49
CA ARG A 192 10.31 -2.24 -0.89
C ARG A 192 11.36 -3.23 -0.41
N ALA A 193 12.34 -3.55 -1.25
CA ALA A 193 13.43 -4.46 -0.89
C ALA A 193 14.24 -3.97 0.31
N PHE A 194 14.49 -2.65 0.39
CA PHE A 194 15.21 -2.04 1.50
C PHE A 194 14.41 -2.09 2.81
N LEU A 195 13.10 -1.82 2.77
CA LEU A 195 12.25 -1.91 3.97
C LEU A 195 12.16 -3.35 4.50
N GLY A 196 12.02 -4.32 3.61
CA GLY A 196 12.01 -5.75 3.97
C GLY A 196 13.30 -6.23 4.64
N GLN A 197 14.44 -5.60 4.35
CA GLN A 197 15.72 -5.93 4.98
C GLN A 197 15.94 -5.26 6.33
N THR A 198 15.38 -4.08 6.56
CA THR A 198 15.70 -3.27 7.75
C THR A 198 14.71 -3.40 8.89
N GLY A 199 13.45 -3.79 8.62
CA GLY A 199 12.38 -4.11 9.61
C GLY A 199 12.22 -3.20 10.84
N LYS A 200 13.12 -2.24 11.01
CA LYS A 200 13.15 -1.32 12.15
C LYS A 200 12.49 0.00 11.76
N PHE A 201 11.34 0.26 12.35
CA PHE A 201 10.80 1.62 12.35
C PHE A 201 11.87 2.57 12.88
N ASN A 202 12.11 3.64 12.14
CA ASN A 202 13.09 4.62 12.58
C ASN A 202 12.64 5.23 13.91
N LYS A 203 13.34 4.89 14.99
CA LYS A 203 13.02 5.37 16.34
C LYS A 203 12.92 6.90 16.38
N GLY A 204 13.81 7.59 15.69
CA GLY A 204 13.78 9.06 15.62
C GLY A 204 12.53 9.62 14.97
N ILE A 205 12.04 8.99 13.89
CA ILE A 205 10.78 9.39 13.22
C ILE A 205 9.60 9.19 14.19
N ARG A 206 9.50 8.01 14.80
CA ARG A 206 8.44 7.70 15.77
C ARG A 206 8.44 8.66 16.96
N ASP A 207 9.60 8.91 17.55
CA ASP A 207 9.71 9.77 18.71
C ASP A 207 9.38 11.22 18.35
N THR A 208 9.74 11.69 17.14
CA THR A 208 9.32 13.00 16.63
C THR A 208 7.79 13.09 16.47
N ILE A 209 7.14 12.08 15.90
CA ILE A 209 5.67 12.05 15.74
C ILE A 209 4.98 12.17 17.10
N ARG A 210 5.49 11.48 18.14
CA ARG A 210 4.85 11.42 19.45
C ARG A 210 5.13 12.63 20.34
N GLU A 211 6.34 13.15 20.28
CA GLU A 211 6.81 14.16 21.24
C GLU A 211 6.83 15.57 20.66
N LYS A 212 7.09 15.71 19.35
CA LYS A 212 7.28 17.01 18.67
C LYS A 212 6.74 16.97 17.24
N PRO A 213 5.45 16.66 17.01
CA PRO A 213 4.89 16.49 15.66
C PRO A 213 5.09 17.72 14.77
N GLN A 214 5.03 18.93 15.31
CA GLN A 214 5.27 20.20 14.59
C GLN A 214 6.71 20.35 14.07
N MET A 215 7.66 19.58 14.60
CA MET A 215 9.05 19.56 14.15
C MET A 215 9.32 18.49 13.09
N PHE A 216 8.28 17.77 12.66
CA PHE A 216 8.47 16.68 11.71
C PHE A 216 9.03 17.15 10.37
N LEU A 217 8.46 18.21 9.80
CA LEU A 217 8.94 18.78 8.54
C LEU A 217 10.40 19.28 8.60
N PRO A 218 10.84 20.06 9.63
CA PRO A 218 12.24 20.44 9.76
C PRO A 218 13.23 19.30 10.00
N TYR A 219 12.80 18.20 10.64
CA TYR A 219 13.70 17.12 11.05
C TYR A 219 13.81 16.00 10.01
N ASN A 220 12.92 15.94 9.02
CA ASN A 220 12.86 14.85 8.06
C ASN A 220 13.02 15.34 6.62
N ASN A 221 13.68 14.52 5.81
CA ASN A 221 13.97 14.85 4.40
C ASN A 221 12.74 14.75 3.47
N GLY A 222 11.58 14.34 4.00
CA GLY A 222 10.37 14.16 3.20
C GLY A 222 10.39 12.92 2.33
N ILE A 223 9.62 12.97 1.24
CA ILE A 223 9.51 11.91 0.25
C ILE A 223 9.84 12.39 -1.16
N THR A 224 10.37 11.50 -1.98
CA THR A 224 10.44 11.68 -3.43
C THR A 224 9.47 10.70 -4.08
N ALA A 225 8.64 11.21 -4.97
CA ALA A 225 7.62 10.43 -5.65
C ALA A 225 7.64 10.68 -7.16
N THR A 226 7.06 9.73 -7.90
CA THR A 226 6.83 9.84 -9.33
C THR A 226 5.35 9.58 -9.64
N ALA A 227 4.89 10.09 -10.77
CA ALA A 227 3.57 9.81 -11.34
C ALA A 227 3.66 9.81 -12.87
N GLU A 228 2.69 9.18 -13.53
CA GLU A 228 2.55 9.21 -14.97
C GLU A 228 1.78 10.46 -15.43
N ASN A 229 0.75 10.83 -14.67
CA ASN A 229 -0.05 12.00 -14.97
C ASN A 229 -0.44 12.76 -13.69
N VAL A 230 -0.76 14.04 -13.86
CA VAL A 230 -1.20 14.94 -12.81
C VAL A 230 -2.33 15.83 -13.31
N GLU A 231 -3.36 15.95 -12.49
CA GLU A 231 -4.36 17.01 -12.63
C GLU A 231 -4.07 18.11 -11.61
N THR A 232 -4.16 19.35 -12.07
CA THR A 232 -3.93 20.53 -11.21
C THR A 232 -5.08 21.50 -11.34
N MET A 233 -5.31 22.30 -10.30
CA MET A 233 -6.29 23.37 -10.28
C MET A 233 -5.63 24.68 -9.81
N LEU A 234 -5.92 25.78 -10.49
CA LEU A 234 -5.47 27.11 -10.09
C LEU A 234 -6.61 27.84 -9.36
N ILE A 235 -6.40 28.22 -8.10
CA ILE A 235 -7.38 28.94 -7.28
C ILE A 235 -6.65 30.12 -6.63
N ASP A 236 -7.15 31.32 -6.78
CA ASP A 236 -6.58 32.54 -6.19
C ASP A 236 -5.07 32.67 -6.45
N ASN A 237 -4.66 32.36 -7.66
CA ASN A 237 -3.25 32.37 -8.12
C ASN A 237 -2.34 31.36 -7.39
N GLN A 238 -2.93 30.35 -6.73
CA GLN A 238 -2.22 29.23 -6.09
C GLN A 238 -2.54 27.94 -6.84
N LEU A 239 -1.52 27.12 -7.08
CA LEU A 239 -1.63 25.84 -7.78
C LEU A 239 -1.84 24.70 -6.79
N TYR A 240 -2.79 23.81 -7.11
CA TYR A 240 -3.12 22.64 -6.30
C TYR A 240 -3.03 21.36 -7.13
N LEU A 241 -2.42 20.32 -6.59
CA LEU A 241 -2.51 18.94 -7.10
C LEU A 241 -3.88 18.40 -6.71
N THR A 242 -4.67 17.95 -7.68
CA THR A 242 -6.00 17.38 -7.44
C THR A 242 -6.01 15.87 -7.59
N LYS A 243 -5.36 15.36 -8.67
CA LYS A 243 -5.24 13.91 -8.91
C LYS A 243 -3.86 13.54 -9.40
N LEU A 244 -3.45 12.32 -9.09
CA LEU A 244 -2.24 11.69 -9.59
C LEU A 244 -2.59 10.32 -10.16
N LEU A 245 -2.03 9.97 -11.32
CA LEU A 245 -2.12 8.65 -11.92
C LEU A 245 -0.77 7.96 -11.82
N ASP A 246 -0.78 6.68 -11.46
CA ASP A 246 0.40 5.83 -11.26
C ASP A 246 1.41 6.44 -10.28
N PHE A 247 0.89 6.86 -9.13
CA PHE A 247 1.71 7.42 -8.05
C PHE A 247 2.60 6.36 -7.41
N GLN A 248 3.86 6.71 -7.17
CA GLN A 248 4.85 5.82 -6.59
C GLN A 248 5.86 6.59 -5.74
N ILE A 249 6.14 6.11 -4.54
CA ILE A 249 7.19 6.65 -3.67
C ILE A 249 8.50 5.96 -4.00
N VAL A 250 9.47 6.72 -4.46
CA VAL A 250 10.82 6.24 -4.84
C VAL A 250 11.90 6.52 -3.79
N ASN A 251 11.59 7.38 -2.80
CA ASN A 251 12.39 7.59 -1.59
C ASN A 251 11.49 8.08 -0.46
N GLY A 252 11.81 7.74 0.79
CA GLY A 252 11.00 8.10 1.96
C GLY A 252 9.99 7.04 2.38
N GLY A 253 10.13 5.79 1.91
CA GLY A 253 9.27 4.68 2.31
C GLY A 253 9.27 4.45 3.82
N GLN A 254 10.41 4.57 4.50
CA GLN A 254 10.47 4.48 5.97
C GLN A 254 9.65 5.58 6.67
N THR A 255 9.69 6.80 6.14
CA THR A 255 8.88 7.92 6.65
C THR A 255 7.40 7.57 6.56
N THR A 256 6.96 7.12 5.37
CA THR A 256 5.57 6.78 5.10
C THR A 256 5.08 5.61 5.97
N ALA A 257 5.83 4.52 6.04
CA ALA A 257 5.52 3.37 6.88
C ALA A 257 5.49 3.74 8.39
N SER A 258 6.47 4.56 8.85
CA SER A 258 6.53 4.96 10.25
C SER A 258 5.35 5.84 10.68
N LEU A 259 4.82 6.70 9.81
CA LEU A 259 3.61 7.48 10.08
C LEU A 259 2.42 6.56 10.36
N PHE A 260 2.16 5.61 9.47
CA PHE A 260 1.07 4.64 9.62
C PHE A 260 1.22 3.79 10.88
N HIS A 261 2.36 3.14 11.07
CA HIS A 261 2.56 2.22 12.19
C HIS A 261 2.60 2.95 13.54
N THR A 262 3.12 4.19 13.60
CA THR A 262 3.10 4.98 14.83
C THR A 262 1.67 5.34 15.21
N GLN A 263 0.87 5.82 14.26
CA GLN A 263 -0.55 6.13 14.49
C GLN A 263 -1.35 4.88 14.92
N LYS A 264 -1.06 3.72 14.31
CA LYS A 264 -1.73 2.46 14.64
C LYS A 264 -1.36 1.94 16.03
N LYS A 265 -0.07 2.01 16.38
CA LYS A 265 0.45 1.46 17.64
C LYS A 265 0.19 2.35 18.85
N PHE A 266 0.20 3.65 18.67
CA PHE A 266 0.07 4.64 19.74
C PHE A 266 -1.19 5.48 19.50
N LYS A 267 -2.26 5.19 20.26
CA LYS A 267 -3.57 5.87 20.10
C LYS A 267 -3.49 7.38 20.36
N GLU A 268 -2.48 7.82 21.12
CA GLU A 268 -2.17 9.23 21.40
C GLU A 268 -1.41 9.93 20.26
N ALA A 269 -0.90 9.21 19.28
CA ALA A 269 -0.14 9.78 18.17
C ALA A 269 -1.11 10.52 17.22
N ASP A 270 -1.01 11.85 17.25
CA ASP A 270 -1.80 12.75 16.42
C ASP A 270 -0.97 13.24 15.24
N LEU A 271 -1.44 12.94 14.02
CA LEU A 271 -0.79 13.37 12.78
C LEU A 271 -1.28 14.72 12.26
N SER A 272 -2.22 15.40 12.93
CA SER A 272 -2.81 16.67 12.49
C SER A 272 -1.76 17.80 12.32
N ASN A 273 -0.68 17.75 13.10
CA ASN A 273 0.44 18.69 13.04
C ASN A 273 1.71 18.11 12.38
N VAL A 274 1.58 16.96 11.72
CA VAL A 274 2.67 16.33 10.98
C VAL A 274 2.55 16.68 9.52
N PHE A 275 3.59 17.29 8.96
CA PHE A 275 3.69 17.65 7.56
C PHE A 275 4.94 17.05 6.94
N VAL A 276 4.83 16.63 5.68
CA VAL A 276 5.90 15.96 4.95
C VAL A 276 6.14 16.65 3.61
N GLN A 277 7.37 17.07 3.36
CA GLN A 277 7.74 17.58 2.06
C GLN A 277 7.69 16.47 1.01
N MET A 278 7.09 16.76 -0.14
CA MET A 278 7.08 15.88 -1.31
C MET A 278 7.72 16.59 -2.51
N LYS A 279 8.70 15.93 -3.12
CA LYS A 279 9.17 16.20 -4.47
C LYS A 279 8.52 15.21 -5.42
N LEU A 280 7.63 15.70 -6.30
CA LEU A 280 6.93 14.89 -7.29
C LEU A 280 7.51 15.14 -8.67
N THR A 281 7.88 14.07 -9.39
CA THR A 281 8.27 14.11 -10.80
C THR A 281 7.23 13.39 -11.63
N VAL A 282 6.66 14.07 -12.63
CA VAL A 282 5.66 13.51 -13.54
C VAL A 282 6.30 13.25 -14.89
N ILE A 283 6.28 12.00 -15.35
CA ILE A 283 6.86 11.54 -16.60
C ILE A 283 5.76 10.87 -17.43
N LYS A 284 5.31 11.55 -18.49
CA LYS A 284 4.17 11.12 -19.30
C LYS A 284 4.53 10.06 -20.34
N ASP A 285 5.77 10.10 -20.82
CA ASP A 285 6.27 9.14 -21.80
C ASP A 285 6.67 7.82 -21.13
N VAL A 286 6.10 6.70 -21.58
CA VAL A 286 6.30 5.36 -20.99
C VAL A 286 7.74 4.88 -21.12
N GLU A 287 8.42 5.15 -22.26
CA GLU A 287 9.80 4.74 -22.46
C GLU A 287 10.74 5.51 -21.53
N GLN A 288 10.54 6.82 -21.43
CA GLN A 288 11.29 7.68 -20.50
C GLN A 288 11.03 7.31 -19.05
N LYS A 289 9.79 6.99 -18.69
CA LYS A 289 9.42 6.54 -17.34
C LYS A 289 10.21 5.31 -16.93
N ASN A 290 10.32 4.30 -17.80
CA ASN A 290 11.07 3.07 -17.54
C ASN A 290 12.56 3.30 -17.29
N ILE A 291 13.12 4.34 -17.87
CA ILE A 291 14.53 4.73 -17.69
C ILE A 291 14.71 5.61 -16.46
N GLU A 292 13.86 6.63 -16.32
CA GLU A 292 14.10 7.71 -15.34
C GLU A 292 13.58 7.38 -13.95
N VAL A 293 12.51 6.61 -13.79
CA VAL A 293 12.01 6.25 -12.45
C VAL A 293 13.07 5.47 -11.64
N PRO A 294 13.72 4.42 -12.18
CA PRO A 294 14.83 3.76 -11.49
C PRO A 294 16.02 4.70 -11.23
N ASN A 295 16.33 5.63 -12.14
CA ASN A 295 17.39 6.62 -11.95
C ASN A 295 17.05 7.56 -10.80
N ILE A 296 15.84 8.13 -10.78
CA ILE A 296 15.37 9.00 -9.69
C ILE A 296 15.45 8.27 -8.35
N ALA A 297 14.98 7.02 -8.30
CA ALA A 297 15.05 6.19 -7.10
C ALA A 297 16.50 6.00 -6.64
N ARG A 298 17.41 5.62 -7.55
CA ARG A 298 18.82 5.41 -7.26
C ARG A 298 19.51 6.67 -6.72
N TYR A 299 19.34 7.79 -7.40
CA TYR A 299 19.98 9.05 -6.99
C TYR A 299 19.38 9.61 -5.70
N ALA A 300 18.05 9.56 -5.52
CA ALA A 300 17.40 10.00 -4.30
C ALA A 300 17.85 9.18 -3.07
N ASN A 301 18.08 7.87 -3.24
CA ASN A 301 18.53 6.99 -2.16
C ASN A 301 20.05 7.06 -1.90
N SER A 302 20.86 7.44 -2.87
CA SER A 302 22.31 7.54 -2.72
C SER A 302 22.77 8.77 -1.92
N GLN A 303 21.93 9.79 -1.77
CA GLN A 303 22.22 11.02 -1.02
C GLN A 303 22.16 10.82 0.51
N ASN A 304 21.68 9.67 0.97
CA ASN A 304 21.53 9.33 2.39
C ASN A 304 22.65 8.42 2.94
N LYS A 305 23.80 8.37 2.23
CA LYS A 305 24.99 7.60 2.67
C LYS A 305 26.03 8.50 3.31
#